data_66013882e8cf00ff747ff2f941ba938c
#
_entry.id   66013882e8cf00ff747ff2f941ba938c
#
_cell.length_a   1.000
_cell.length_b   1.000
_cell.length_c   1.000
_cell.angle_alpha   90.00
_cell.angle_beta   90.00
_cell.angle_gamma   90.00
#
_symmetry.space_group_name_H-M   'P 1'
#
loop_
_entity.id
_entity.type
_entity.pdbx_description
1 polymer ?
#
loop_
_entity_poly.entity_id
_entity_poly.type
_entity_poly.pdbx_seq_one_letter_code
_entity_poly.pdbx_strand_id
1 'polypeptide(L)'
;MDRQAVVIDNGTGFTKMGYAGNLDPDFVIPTAIADLDKKSNLSVSIKNDEYDYFIGEQGINQAKTSKKHKLTYPMQNGIIESWDLMEKYWHQSIYNYLKCDPQEHNFVLTEPPMNPPENRESIAEIFFETFNVPGLYIGVQAVFALLGCARTFQVAGVEMDEEQAKAIKSLTGIVVDSGDGVTHVVPICDGFVLGSNIKHIPIAGRKITKFMEQMIRDRGEKISTEDLYYATMDLKEKHGYLAKDLIDEFSKFDKKKNEGGKLIQSSKFKKFEGIGKISQKPFSINVGYELFLGPESFFSPEIIDKNWKASLDEMIDLTIQQCPIDYRRRLYADVVFSGGSTSFKNLDKRLELSLQARVDERLKKYTKDGKQSTIKVKVTNSMAQKHVVWLGGSSFSSNDGFRSMVHTREEYNEKGPFCCRFNPVFSF
;
A
#
# COMPACT_ATOMS: atom_id res chain seq x y z
N MET A 1 -9.70 -33.78 2.67
CA MET A 1 -8.38 -33.15 2.63
C MET A 1 -8.58 -31.68 2.85
N ASP A 2 -7.83 -31.10 3.76
CA ASP A 2 -7.93 -29.66 4.03
C ASP A 2 -7.36 -28.87 2.86
N ARG A 3 -8.22 -28.13 2.18
CA ARG A 3 -7.75 -27.25 1.11
C ARG A 3 -7.14 -25.99 1.70
N GLN A 4 -6.08 -25.48 1.07
CA GLN A 4 -5.44 -24.23 1.45
C GLN A 4 -6.44 -23.09 1.37
N ALA A 5 -6.37 -22.12 2.30
CA ALA A 5 -7.16 -20.91 2.20
C ALA A 5 -6.70 -20.04 1.03
N VAL A 6 -7.62 -19.26 0.47
CA VAL A 6 -7.33 -18.25 -0.54
C VAL A 6 -7.18 -16.90 0.13
N VAL A 7 -6.09 -16.20 -0.14
CA VAL A 7 -5.80 -14.87 0.43
C VAL A 7 -5.89 -13.82 -0.68
N ILE A 8 -6.71 -12.79 -0.46
CA ILE A 8 -6.88 -11.66 -1.39
C ILE A 8 -6.66 -10.36 -0.63
N ASP A 9 -5.59 -9.65 -0.97
CA ASP A 9 -5.29 -8.31 -0.48
C ASP A 9 -5.69 -7.27 -1.54
N ASN A 10 -6.85 -6.64 -1.32
CA ASN A 10 -7.37 -5.62 -2.23
C ASN A 10 -6.79 -4.25 -1.85
N GLY A 11 -5.88 -3.74 -2.66
CA GLY A 11 -5.38 -2.37 -2.55
C GLY A 11 -6.00 -1.44 -3.58
N THR A 12 -5.92 -0.13 -3.34
CA THR A 12 -6.43 0.91 -4.28
C THR A 12 -5.79 0.81 -5.67
N GLY A 13 -4.50 0.47 -5.74
CA GLY A 13 -3.77 0.37 -7.01
C GLY A 13 -3.68 -1.04 -7.55
N PHE A 14 -3.40 -2.00 -6.68
CA PHE A 14 -3.16 -3.39 -7.04
C PHE A 14 -3.79 -4.36 -6.05
N THR A 15 -4.39 -5.42 -6.57
CA THR A 15 -4.83 -6.59 -5.81
C THR A 15 -3.75 -7.67 -5.86
N LYS A 16 -3.41 -8.27 -4.72
CA LYS A 16 -2.51 -9.42 -4.60
C LYS A 16 -3.35 -10.60 -4.14
N MET A 17 -3.21 -11.73 -4.79
CA MET A 17 -4.02 -12.91 -4.51
C MET A 17 -3.24 -14.20 -4.73
N GLY A 18 -3.58 -15.23 -3.98
CA GLY A 18 -2.92 -16.53 -4.03
C GLY A 18 -3.33 -17.43 -2.87
N TYR A 19 -2.68 -18.59 -2.78
CA TYR A 19 -2.98 -19.59 -1.77
C TYR A 19 -2.12 -19.42 -0.51
N ALA A 20 -2.71 -19.69 0.63
CA ALA A 20 -2.05 -19.66 1.93
C ALA A 20 -0.85 -20.60 2.00
N GLY A 21 0.20 -20.21 2.72
CA GLY A 21 1.46 -20.95 2.82
C GLY A 21 2.52 -20.53 1.82
N ASN A 22 2.14 -19.89 0.70
CA ASN A 22 3.10 -19.33 -0.25
C ASN A 22 3.78 -18.08 0.34
N LEU A 23 5.03 -17.83 -0.08
CA LEU A 23 5.80 -16.64 0.32
C LEU A 23 5.48 -15.42 -0.55
N ASP A 24 5.07 -15.66 -1.78
CA ASP A 24 4.69 -14.63 -2.75
C ASP A 24 3.26 -14.86 -3.25
N PRO A 25 2.50 -13.82 -3.57
CA PRO A 25 1.19 -13.95 -4.19
C PRO A 25 1.32 -14.55 -5.60
N ASP A 26 0.38 -15.41 -5.97
CA ASP A 26 0.36 -16.01 -7.31
C ASP A 26 0.08 -14.96 -8.39
N PHE A 27 -0.70 -13.94 -8.05
CA PHE A 27 -1.06 -12.84 -8.94
C PHE A 27 -1.01 -11.49 -8.25
N VAL A 28 -0.46 -10.50 -8.97
CA VAL A 28 -0.50 -9.07 -8.62
C VAL A 28 -1.05 -8.33 -9.83
N ILE A 29 -2.29 -7.86 -9.74
CA ILE A 29 -2.98 -7.22 -10.87
C ILE A 29 -3.53 -5.85 -10.48
N PRO A 30 -3.61 -4.88 -11.42
CA PRO A 30 -4.26 -3.60 -11.16
C PRO A 30 -5.70 -3.77 -10.67
N THR A 31 -6.10 -3.04 -9.62
CA THR A 31 -7.48 -3.01 -9.14
C THR A 31 -8.31 -2.09 -10.04
N ALA A 32 -8.48 -2.51 -11.28
CA ALA A 32 -9.15 -1.77 -12.34
C ALA A 32 -10.07 -2.69 -13.12
N ILE A 33 -11.23 -2.17 -13.54
CA ILE A 33 -12.22 -2.87 -14.33
C ILE A 33 -12.66 -2.01 -15.51
N ALA A 34 -12.71 -2.59 -16.69
CA ALA A 34 -13.34 -2.03 -17.87
C ALA A 34 -14.70 -2.68 -18.06
N ASP A 35 -15.76 -1.94 -17.79
CA ASP A 35 -17.16 -2.38 -17.96
C ASP A 35 -17.80 -1.66 -19.14
N LEU A 36 -18.85 -2.26 -19.73
CA LEU A 36 -19.58 -1.63 -20.82
C LEU A 36 -20.15 -0.27 -20.40
N ASP A 37 -19.94 0.74 -21.21
CA ASP A 37 -20.55 2.05 -20.99
C ASP A 37 -22.04 1.99 -21.30
N LYS A 38 -22.87 1.88 -20.26
CA LYS A 38 -24.36 1.86 -20.36
C LYS A 38 -24.93 3.10 -21.07
N LYS A 39 -24.14 4.14 -21.28
CA LYS A 39 -24.54 5.36 -22.02
C LYS A 39 -24.30 5.28 -23.53
N SER A 40 -23.56 4.30 -24.00
CA SER A 40 -23.41 4.06 -25.42
C SER A 40 -24.66 3.36 -25.96
N ASN A 41 -25.59 4.10 -26.53
CA ASN A 41 -26.83 3.64 -27.19
C ASN A 41 -26.57 2.77 -28.45
N LEU A 42 -25.57 1.92 -28.46
CA LEU A 42 -25.33 0.92 -29.48
C LEU A 42 -25.98 -0.39 -29.01
N SER A 43 -27.24 -0.59 -29.43
CA SER A 43 -27.88 -1.89 -29.45
C SER A 43 -27.04 -2.86 -30.31
N VAL A 44 -26.11 -3.55 -29.68
CA VAL A 44 -25.36 -4.63 -30.31
C VAL A 44 -25.89 -5.92 -29.75
N SER A 45 -26.49 -6.73 -30.64
CA SER A 45 -26.76 -8.14 -30.38
C SER A 45 -25.46 -8.80 -29.94
N ILE A 46 -25.40 -9.16 -28.67
CA ILE A 46 -24.27 -9.87 -28.04
C ILE A 46 -24.23 -11.25 -28.69
N LYS A 47 -23.19 -11.53 -29.46
CA LYS A 47 -22.82 -12.91 -29.81
C LYS A 47 -22.29 -13.54 -28.53
N ASN A 48 -22.86 -14.67 -28.15
CA ASN A 48 -22.46 -15.51 -27.03
C ASN A 48 -20.95 -15.66 -26.98
N ASP A 49 -20.36 -15.50 -25.75
CA ASP A 49 -19.01 -15.83 -25.30
C ASP A 49 -18.01 -14.67 -25.10
N GLU A 50 -18.35 -13.40 -25.20
CA GLU A 50 -17.46 -12.33 -24.74
C GLU A 50 -17.94 -11.81 -23.38
N TYR A 51 -17.03 -11.81 -22.38
CA TYR A 51 -17.30 -11.13 -21.08
C TYR A 51 -17.58 -9.64 -21.33
N ASP A 52 -18.66 -9.15 -20.74
CA ASP A 52 -19.04 -7.74 -20.81
C ASP A 52 -18.07 -6.82 -20.05
N TYR A 53 -17.10 -7.40 -19.33
CA TYR A 53 -16.13 -6.67 -18.51
C TYR A 53 -14.78 -7.40 -18.42
N PHE A 54 -13.72 -6.63 -18.22
CA PHE A 54 -12.33 -7.09 -18.11
C PHE A 54 -11.65 -6.46 -16.92
N ILE A 55 -10.79 -7.20 -16.20
CA ILE A 55 -10.09 -6.69 -15.01
C ILE A 55 -8.58 -6.57 -15.23
N GLY A 56 -7.91 -5.85 -14.34
CA GLY A 56 -6.48 -5.73 -14.31
C GLY A 56 -5.91 -5.11 -15.59
N GLU A 57 -4.80 -5.62 -16.08
CA GLU A 57 -4.16 -5.13 -17.30
C GLU A 57 -5.01 -5.35 -18.55
N GLN A 58 -5.76 -6.47 -18.60
CA GLN A 58 -6.69 -6.70 -19.70
C GLN A 58 -7.77 -5.61 -19.75
N GLY A 59 -8.34 -5.23 -18.60
CA GLY A 59 -9.30 -4.15 -18.51
C GLY A 59 -8.71 -2.81 -18.94
N ILE A 60 -7.49 -2.48 -18.50
CA ILE A 60 -6.79 -1.27 -18.93
C ILE A 60 -6.59 -1.25 -20.45
N ASN A 61 -6.19 -2.37 -21.04
CA ASN A 61 -5.97 -2.47 -22.47
C ASN A 61 -7.28 -2.45 -23.27
N GLN A 62 -8.32 -3.11 -22.79
CA GLN A 62 -9.64 -3.11 -23.42
C GLN A 62 -10.26 -1.71 -23.45
N ALA A 63 -10.18 -0.95 -22.37
CA ALA A 63 -10.67 0.42 -22.33
C ALA A 63 -9.95 1.36 -23.30
N LYS A 64 -8.69 1.06 -23.65
CA LYS A 64 -7.92 1.83 -24.65
C LYS A 64 -8.35 1.53 -26.07
N THR A 65 -8.59 0.23 -26.37
CA THR A 65 -8.87 -0.23 -27.73
C THR A 65 -10.35 -0.13 -28.10
N SER A 66 -11.23 -0.21 -27.13
CA SER A 66 -12.68 -0.25 -27.31
C SER A 66 -13.35 1.00 -26.73
N LYS A 67 -13.98 1.82 -27.57
CA LYS A 67 -14.82 2.95 -27.13
C LYS A 67 -16.08 2.52 -26.37
N LYS A 68 -16.38 1.21 -26.33
CA LYS A 68 -17.55 0.67 -25.64
C LYS A 68 -17.28 0.44 -24.16
N HIS A 69 -16.02 0.30 -23.74
CA HIS A 69 -15.65 0.00 -22.38
C HIS A 69 -15.09 1.23 -21.66
N LYS A 70 -15.62 1.48 -20.46
CA LYS A 70 -15.14 2.54 -19.58
C LYS A 70 -14.27 1.94 -18.49
N LEU A 71 -13.05 2.46 -18.33
CA LEU A 71 -12.16 2.08 -17.23
C LEU A 71 -12.65 2.73 -15.93
N THR A 72 -12.82 1.93 -14.91
CA THR A 72 -13.23 2.35 -13.57
C THR A 72 -12.37 1.66 -12.53
N TYR A 73 -12.12 2.33 -11.40
CA TYR A 73 -11.42 1.78 -10.25
C TYR A 73 -12.45 1.58 -9.14
N PRO A 74 -12.76 0.32 -8.74
CA PRO A 74 -13.82 0.05 -7.76
C PRO A 74 -13.45 0.48 -6.35
N MET A 75 -12.16 0.81 -6.10
CA MET A 75 -11.64 1.23 -4.81
C MET A 75 -11.00 2.61 -4.87
N GLN A 76 -11.24 3.44 -3.84
CA GLN A 76 -10.55 4.72 -3.63
C GLN A 76 -10.08 4.82 -2.17
N ASN A 77 -8.83 5.27 -1.98
CA ASN A 77 -8.23 5.46 -0.67
C ASN A 77 -8.38 4.24 0.28
N GLY A 78 -8.30 3.03 -0.27
CA GLY A 78 -8.44 1.78 0.47
C GLY A 78 -9.87 1.30 0.68
N ILE A 79 -10.88 2.09 0.33
CA ILE A 79 -12.30 1.78 0.53
C ILE A 79 -12.97 1.37 -0.80
N ILE A 80 -13.86 0.40 -0.73
CA ILE A 80 -14.68 -0.01 -1.88
C ILE A 80 -15.80 1.03 -2.07
N GLU A 81 -15.86 1.62 -3.26
CA GLU A 81 -16.86 2.62 -3.63
C GLU A 81 -17.97 2.05 -4.53
N SER A 82 -17.68 0.99 -5.26
CA SER A 82 -18.61 0.35 -6.17
C SER A 82 -18.64 -1.15 -5.92
N TRP A 83 -19.65 -1.60 -5.20
CA TRP A 83 -19.84 -3.00 -4.83
C TRP A 83 -20.11 -3.89 -6.04
N ASP A 84 -20.99 -3.47 -6.95
CA ASP A 84 -21.29 -4.20 -8.20
C ASP A 84 -20.01 -4.46 -9.05
N LEU A 85 -19.14 -3.43 -9.14
CA LEU A 85 -17.89 -3.59 -9.88
C LEU A 85 -16.88 -4.42 -9.11
N MET A 86 -16.87 -4.35 -7.78
CA MET A 86 -15.97 -5.14 -6.96
C MET A 86 -16.34 -6.62 -6.96
N GLU A 87 -17.63 -6.95 -6.94
CA GLU A 87 -18.12 -8.32 -7.09
C GLU A 87 -17.71 -8.92 -8.44
N LYS A 88 -17.88 -8.18 -9.55
CA LYS A 88 -17.41 -8.58 -10.87
C LYS A 88 -15.90 -8.78 -10.89
N TYR A 89 -15.16 -7.90 -10.20
CA TYR A 89 -13.71 -7.98 -10.09
C TYR A 89 -13.29 -9.26 -9.36
N TRP A 90 -13.89 -9.56 -8.20
CA TRP A 90 -13.65 -10.80 -7.46
C TRP A 90 -14.04 -12.04 -8.27
N HIS A 91 -15.16 -11.98 -9.00
CA HIS A 91 -15.58 -13.10 -9.84
C HIS A 91 -14.47 -13.50 -10.85
N GLN A 92 -13.95 -12.54 -11.61
CA GLN A 92 -12.84 -12.86 -12.53
C GLN A 92 -11.54 -13.23 -11.80
N SER A 93 -11.26 -12.62 -10.65
CA SER A 93 -10.09 -12.96 -9.83
C SER A 93 -10.12 -14.42 -9.37
N ILE A 94 -11.26 -14.90 -8.92
CA ILE A 94 -11.45 -16.25 -8.39
C ILE A 94 -11.48 -17.28 -9.53
N TYR A 95 -12.34 -17.09 -10.54
CA TYR A 95 -12.56 -18.10 -11.56
C TYR A 95 -11.53 -18.08 -12.70
N ASN A 96 -11.04 -16.91 -13.10
CA ASN A 96 -10.15 -16.81 -14.27
C ASN A 96 -8.67 -16.76 -13.89
N TYR A 97 -8.30 -16.05 -12.82
CA TYR A 97 -6.91 -15.97 -12.38
C TYR A 97 -6.54 -17.12 -11.44
N LEU A 98 -7.20 -17.23 -10.29
CA LEU A 98 -6.92 -18.30 -9.32
C LEU A 98 -7.41 -19.68 -9.78
N LYS A 99 -8.43 -19.71 -10.64
CA LYS A 99 -9.04 -20.94 -11.19
C LYS A 99 -9.45 -21.92 -10.07
N CYS A 100 -9.99 -21.40 -8.97
CA CYS A 100 -10.43 -22.20 -7.85
C CYS A 100 -11.97 -22.25 -7.76
N ASP A 101 -12.48 -23.33 -7.19
CA ASP A 101 -13.88 -23.42 -6.78
C ASP A 101 -14.00 -22.76 -5.40
N PRO A 102 -14.70 -21.60 -5.27
CA PRO A 102 -14.78 -20.92 -4.00
C PRO A 102 -15.50 -21.72 -2.90
N GLN A 103 -16.34 -22.69 -3.27
CA GLN A 103 -17.06 -23.54 -2.32
C GLN A 103 -16.14 -24.51 -1.56
N GLU A 104 -14.92 -24.68 -2.03
CA GLU A 104 -13.95 -25.63 -1.48
C GLU A 104 -12.84 -24.96 -0.64
N HIS A 105 -12.81 -23.62 -0.58
CA HIS A 105 -11.76 -22.87 0.07
C HIS A 105 -12.30 -21.84 1.06
N ASN A 106 -11.69 -21.75 2.24
CA ASN A 106 -11.88 -20.58 3.08
C ASN A 106 -11.18 -19.36 2.45
N PHE A 107 -11.79 -18.19 2.58
CA PHE A 107 -11.22 -16.95 2.07
C PHE A 107 -10.73 -16.05 3.20
N VAL A 108 -9.58 -15.43 2.97
CA VAL A 108 -9.01 -14.38 3.81
C VAL A 108 -8.94 -13.11 2.98
N LEU A 109 -9.69 -12.11 3.39
CA LEU A 109 -9.68 -10.78 2.78
C LEU A 109 -9.00 -9.78 3.70
N THR A 110 -8.39 -8.76 3.12
CA THR A 110 -7.82 -7.66 3.89
C THR A 110 -8.71 -6.43 3.88
N GLU A 111 -8.66 -5.69 4.97
CA GLU A 111 -9.35 -4.41 5.10
C GLU A 111 -8.40 -3.31 5.59
N PRO A 112 -8.64 -2.03 5.20
CA PRO A 112 -7.91 -0.90 5.76
C PRO A 112 -8.28 -0.70 7.23
N PRO A 113 -7.40 -0.08 8.04
CA PRO A 113 -7.61 0.02 9.49
C PRO A 113 -8.80 0.88 9.93
N MET A 114 -9.41 1.64 9.02
CA MET A 114 -10.59 2.47 9.28
C MET A 114 -11.78 2.08 8.40
N ASN A 115 -11.87 0.81 8.03
CA ASN A 115 -12.98 0.33 7.21
C ASN A 115 -14.31 0.42 7.99
N PRO A 116 -15.39 1.01 7.41
CA PRO A 116 -16.70 1.01 8.02
C PRO A 116 -17.22 -0.42 8.29
N PRO A 117 -17.88 -0.67 9.43
CA PRO A 117 -18.44 -1.99 9.74
C PRO A 117 -19.40 -2.53 8.68
N GLU A 118 -20.16 -1.64 8.07
CA GLU A 118 -21.11 -1.95 6.99
C GLU A 118 -20.42 -2.58 5.77
N ASN A 119 -19.18 -2.17 5.49
CA ASN A 119 -18.41 -2.75 4.40
C ASN A 119 -18.05 -4.23 4.67
N ARG A 120 -17.84 -4.62 5.93
CA ARG A 120 -17.61 -6.03 6.27
C ARG A 120 -18.87 -6.87 6.08
N GLU A 121 -20.04 -6.29 6.38
CA GLU A 121 -21.34 -6.94 6.13
C GLU A 121 -21.54 -7.17 4.63
N SER A 122 -21.30 -6.15 3.79
CA SER A 122 -21.42 -6.30 2.32
C SER A 122 -20.39 -7.30 1.75
N ILE A 123 -19.18 -7.35 2.28
CA ILE A 123 -18.20 -8.40 1.93
C ILE A 123 -18.76 -9.78 2.28
N ALA A 124 -19.32 -9.94 3.49
CA ALA A 124 -19.86 -11.21 3.93
C ALA A 124 -21.04 -11.66 3.04
N GLU A 125 -21.96 -10.76 2.70
CA GLU A 125 -23.05 -11.04 1.76
C GLU A 125 -22.54 -11.58 0.42
N ILE A 126 -21.60 -10.88 -0.21
CA ILE A 126 -21.04 -11.29 -1.51
C ILE A 126 -20.33 -12.65 -1.40
N PHE A 127 -19.48 -12.86 -0.38
CA PHE A 127 -18.72 -14.10 -0.29
C PHE A 127 -19.58 -15.30 0.11
N PHE A 128 -20.53 -15.12 1.03
CA PHE A 128 -21.40 -16.22 1.41
C PHE A 128 -22.56 -16.46 0.44
N GLU A 129 -23.16 -15.44 -0.16
CA GLU A 129 -24.33 -15.62 -1.00
C GLU A 129 -23.96 -15.81 -2.48
N THR A 130 -23.05 -15.02 -3.02
CA THR A 130 -22.66 -15.12 -4.43
C THR A 130 -21.61 -16.21 -4.67
N PHE A 131 -20.51 -16.21 -3.89
CA PHE A 131 -19.44 -17.19 -4.09
C PHE A 131 -19.63 -18.49 -3.30
N ASN A 132 -20.56 -18.52 -2.37
CA ASN A 132 -20.93 -19.71 -1.60
C ASN A 132 -19.74 -20.33 -0.84
N VAL A 133 -18.84 -19.48 -0.28
CA VAL A 133 -17.65 -19.93 0.44
C VAL A 133 -17.99 -20.67 1.75
N PRO A 134 -17.22 -21.67 2.19
CA PRO A 134 -17.44 -22.35 3.47
C PRO A 134 -17.06 -21.49 4.67
N GLY A 135 -16.13 -20.56 4.51
CA GLY A 135 -15.69 -19.69 5.58
C GLY A 135 -14.97 -18.43 5.09
N LEU A 136 -15.11 -17.38 5.87
CA LEU A 136 -14.54 -16.04 5.58
C LEU A 136 -13.83 -15.47 6.81
N TYR A 137 -12.64 -14.90 6.59
CA TYR A 137 -11.94 -14.08 7.58
C TYR A 137 -11.59 -12.73 6.97
N ILE A 138 -11.86 -11.63 7.68
CA ILE A 138 -11.53 -10.28 7.24
C ILE A 138 -10.47 -9.74 8.19
N GLY A 139 -9.22 -9.59 7.72
CA GLY A 139 -8.08 -9.18 8.53
C GLY A 139 -7.63 -7.76 8.25
N VAL A 140 -7.22 -7.04 9.31
CA VAL A 140 -6.70 -5.68 9.19
C VAL A 140 -5.32 -5.69 8.56
N GLN A 141 -5.14 -4.93 7.46
CA GLN A 141 -3.90 -4.83 6.70
C GLN A 141 -2.66 -4.58 7.58
N ALA A 142 -2.77 -3.69 8.55
CA ALA A 142 -1.66 -3.35 9.43
C ALA A 142 -1.22 -4.54 10.33
N VAL A 143 -2.16 -5.34 10.83
CA VAL A 143 -1.84 -6.54 11.62
C VAL A 143 -1.13 -7.58 10.76
N PHE A 144 -1.63 -7.79 9.54
CA PHE A 144 -0.98 -8.67 8.58
C PHE A 144 0.41 -8.16 8.15
N ALA A 145 0.61 -6.83 8.06
CA ALA A 145 1.93 -6.28 7.78
C ALA A 145 2.96 -6.64 8.86
N LEU A 146 2.59 -6.59 10.15
CA LEU A 146 3.47 -7.04 11.24
C LEU A 146 3.77 -8.55 11.15
N LEU A 147 2.74 -9.37 10.93
CA LEU A 147 2.90 -10.82 10.78
C LEU A 147 3.79 -11.18 9.57
N GLY A 148 3.57 -10.51 8.44
CA GLY A 148 4.36 -10.72 7.23
C GLY A 148 5.81 -10.28 7.39
N CYS A 149 6.05 -9.19 8.11
CA CYS A 149 7.40 -8.74 8.44
C CYS A 149 8.13 -9.75 9.34
N ALA A 150 7.46 -10.24 10.39
CA ALA A 150 7.99 -11.28 11.26
C ALA A 150 8.34 -12.56 10.48
N ARG A 151 7.47 -12.97 9.55
CA ARG A 151 7.70 -14.13 8.68
C ARG A 151 8.91 -13.94 7.78
N THR A 152 9.09 -12.75 7.19
CA THR A 152 10.27 -12.44 6.36
C THR A 152 11.58 -12.60 7.14
N PHE A 153 11.61 -12.13 8.38
CA PHE A 153 12.80 -12.28 9.23
C PHE A 153 13.11 -13.72 9.59
N GLN A 154 12.08 -14.52 9.89
CA GLN A 154 12.28 -15.95 10.13
C GLN A 154 12.89 -16.66 8.92
N VAL A 155 12.37 -16.39 7.73
CA VAL A 155 12.86 -17.00 6.47
C VAL A 155 14.27 -16.53 6.13
N ALA A 156 14.58 -15.26 6.33
CA ALA A 156 15.87 -14.67 6.02
C ALA A 156 16.95 -14.91 7.09
N GLY A 157 16.58 -15.45 8.26
CA GLY A 157 17.51 -15.66 9.38
C GLY A 157 18.14 -14.36 9.89
N VAL A 158 17.40 -13.24 9.87
CA VAL A 158 17.90 -11.93 10.29
C VAL A 158 18.05 -11.89 11.80
N GLU A 159 19.26 -11.52 12.28
CA GLU A 159 19.50 -11.26 13.69
C GLU A 159 18.80 -9.96 14.12
N MET A 160 18.08 -10.03 15.24
CA MET A 160 17.33 -8.91 15.82
C MET A 160 17.88 -8.56 17.18
N ASP A 161 17.84 -7.29 17.55
CA ASP A 161 18.13 -6.89 18.92
C ASP A 161 16.99 -7.32 19.87
N GLU A 162 17.28 -7.33 21.19
CA GLU A 162 16.36 -7.86 22.21
C GLU A 162 15.02 -7.11 22.25
N GLU A 163 15.02 -5.80 22.07
CA GLU A 163 13.79 -4.98 22.08
C GLU A 163 12.93 -5.26 20.84
N GLN A 164 13.55 -5.37 19.68
CA GLN A 164 12.88 -5.72 18.42
C GLN A 164 12.31 -7.15 18.48
N ALA A 165 13.07 -8.11 19.00
CA ALA A 165 12.59 -9.48 19.15
C ALA A 165 11.37 -9.56 20.10
N LYS A 166 11.38 -8.78 21.19
CA LYS A 166 10.22 -8.66 22.10
C LYS A 166 9.01 -8.03 21.42
N ALA A 167 9.21 -6.96 20.66
CA ALA A 167 8.15 -6.28 19.95
C ALA A 167 7.46 -7.22 18.93
N ILE A 168 8.24 -7.90 18.11
CA ILE A 168 7.74 -8.87 17.12
C ILE A 168 7.01 -10.03 17.79
N LYS A 169 7.57 -10.61 18.86
CA LYS A 169 6.95 -11.71 19.59
C LYS A 169 5.61 -11.33 20.21
N SER A 170 5.46 -10.09 20.64
CA SER A 170 4.21 -9.56 21.20
C SER A 170 3.30 -8.92 20.16
N LEU A 171 3.62 -8.95 18.87
CA LEU A 171 2.92 -8.22 17.81
C LEU A 171 2.66 -6.76 18.20
N THR A 172 3.73 -6.07 18.60
CA THR A 172 3.70 -4.67 19.02
C THR A 172 4.59 -3.87 18.11
N GLY A 173 4.05 -2.85 17.42
CA GLY A 173 4.81 -1.99 16.51
C GLY A 173 3.96 -0.87 15.93
N ILE A 174 4.60 0.04 15.23
CA ILE A 174 3.95 1.04 14.39
C ILE A 174 4.02 0.56 12.94
N VAL A 175 2.87 0.41 12.30
CA VAL A 175 2.83 0.14 10.86
C VAL A 175 2.62 1.43 10.11
N VAL A 176 3.54 1.73 9.20
CA VAL A 176 3.41 2.79 8.20
C VAL A 176 3.06 2.12 6.89
N ASP A 177 1.78 2.08 6.58
CA ASP A 177 1.28 1.50 5.34
C ASP A 177 1.02 2.59 4.31
N SER A 178 1.86 2.63 3.27
CA SER A 178 1.76 3.62 2.19
C SER A 178 1.62 2.93 0.84
N GLY A 179 0.39 2.88 0.38
CA GLY A 179 0.02 2.31 -0.92
C GLY A 179 -0.02 3.34 -2.05
N ASP A 180 -0.96 3.13 -2.96
CA ASP A 180 -1.22 4.08 -4.07
C ASP A 180 -2.14 5.23 -3.63
N GLY A 181 -3.16 4.95 -2.81
CA GLY A 181 -4.22 5.90 -2.46
C GLY A 181 -3.92 6.76 -1.23
N VAL A 182 -3.42 6.17 -0.18
CA VAL A 182 -3.33 6.76 1.16
C VAL A 182 -2.14 6.19 1.95
N THR A 183 -1.69 6.94 2.95
CA THR A 183 -0.72 6.47 3.94
C THR A 183 -1.39 6.45 5.31
N HIS A 184 -1.34 5.30 5.98
CA HIS A 184 -1.79 5.13 7.36
C HIS A 184 -0.61 4.93 8.30
N VAL A 185 -0.70 5.51 9.50
CA VAL A 185 0.18 5.22 10.63
C VAL A 185 -0.67 4.55 11.70
N VAL A 186 -0.41 3.28 11.93
CA VAL A 186 -1.27 2.40 12.74
C VAL A 186 -0.47 1.83 13.92
N PRO A 187 -0.81 2.20 15.17
CA PRO A 187 -0.20 1.61 16.34
C PRO A 187 -0.88 0.29 16.68
N ILE A 188 -0.07 -0.73 16.92
CA ILE A 188 -0.52 -2.06 17.32
C ILE A 188 0.20 -2.43 18.61
N CYS A 189 -0.55 -2.86 19.63
CA CYS A 189 -0.05 -3.23 20.94
C CYS A 189 -0.58 -4.62 21.32
N ASP A 190 0.33 -5.58 21.50
CA ASP A 190 0.01 -6.98 21.82
C ASP A 190 -1.05 -7.60 20.88
N GLY A 191 -0.95 -7.27 19.58
CA GLY A 191 -1.85 -7.74 18.53
C GLY A 191 -3.13 -6.91 18.35
N PHE A 192 -3.39 -5.93 19.22
CA PHE A 192 -4.58 -5.06 19.13
C PHE A 192 -4.26 -3.72 18.48
N VAL A 193 -5.12 -3.30 17.58
CA VAL A 193 -5.04 -1.99 16.92
C VAL A 193 -5.60 -0.92 17.85
N LEU A 194 -4.81 0.11 18.16
CA LEU A 194 -5.29 1.26 18.90
C LEU A 194 -6.01 2.24 17.95
N GLY A 195 -7.27 1.95 17.67
CA GLY A 195 -8.07 2.62 16.62
C GLY A 195 -8.13 4.14 16.75
N SER A 196 -8.28 4.67 17.98
CA SER A 196 -8.33 6.12 18.27
C SER A 196 -7.03 6.86 17.90
N ASN A 197 -5.92 6.15 17.78
CA ASN A 197 -4.59 6.73 17.58
C ASN A 197 -4.11 6.60 16.12
N ILE A 198 -4.90 5.98 15.24
CA ILE A 198 -4.58 5.88 13.81
C ILE A 198 -4.50 7.26 13.19
N LYS A 199 -3.49 7.47 12.36
CA LYS A 199 -3.36 8.69 11.54
C LYS A 199 -3.47 8.35 10.07
N HIS A 200 -4.21 9.20 9.38
CA HIS A 200 -4.42 9.15 7.94
C HIS A 200 -3.68 10.31 7.29
N ILE A 201 -2.76 10.02 6.38
CA ILE A 201 -1.98 11.02 5.66
C ILE A 201 -2.42 10.95 4.18
N PRO A 202 -2.95 12.05 3.62
CA PRO A 202 -3.51 12.06 2.26
C PRO A 202 -2.42 12.16 1.17
N ILE A 203 -1.21 11.69 1.45
CA ILE A 203 -0.08 11.64 0.52
C ILE A 203 0.34 10.18 0.38
N ALA A 204 0.29 9.68 -0.86
CA ALA A 204 0.68 8.32 -1.21
C ALA A 204 1.07 8.25 -2.70
N GLY A 205 1.29 7.06 -3.21
CA GLY A 205 1.89 6.81 -4.51
C GLY A 205 1.28 7.57 -5.67
N ARG A 206 -0.05 7.67 -5.73
CA ARG A 206 -0.77 8.37 -6.80
C ARG A 206 -0.54 9.88 -6.79
N LYS A 207 -0.57 10.52 -5.61
CA LYS A 207 -0.26 11.95 -5.49
C LYS A 207 1.19 12.24 -5.82
N ILE A 208 2.12 11.41 -5.36
CA ILE A 208 3.54 11.53 -5.70
C ILE A 208 3.75 11.40 -7.21
N THR A 209 3.13 10.41 -7.87
CA THR A 209 3.22 10.25 -9.32
C THR A 209 2.71 11.50 -10.06
N LYS A 210 1.54 12.03 -9.66
CA LYS A 210 0.98 13.25 -10.28
C LYS A 210 1.87 14.48 -10.09
N PHE A 211 2.49 14.61 -8.93
CA PHE A 211 3.43 15.70 -8.66
C PHE A 211 4.69 15.58 -9.52
N MET A 212 5.28 14.41 -9.64
CA MET A 212 6.42 14.14 -10.52
C MET A 212 6.04 14.35 -12.00
N GLU A 213 4.86 13.91 -12.40
CA GLU A 213 4.29 14.14 -13.74
C GLU A 213 4.21 15.63 -14.06
N GLN A 214 3.72 16.44 -13.12
CA GLN A 214 3.63 17.89 -13.31
C GLN A 214 5.01 18.52 -13.50
N MET A 215 6.01 18.14 -12.72
CA MET A 215 7.38 18.65 -12.88
C MET A 215 7.99 18.31 -14.25
N ILE A 216 7.77 17.09 -14.75
CA ILE A 216 8.23 16.67 -16.08
C ILE A 216 7.51 17.46 -17.16
N ARG A 217 6.21 17.68 -17.02
CA ARG A 217 5.38 18.47 -17.95
C ARG A 217 5.82 19.93 -18.00
N ASP A 218 6.03 20.55 -16.83
CA ASP A 218 6.45 21.95 -16.71
C ASP A 218 7.83 22.20 -17.34
N ARG A 219 8.69 21.18 -17.36
CA ARG A 219 9.98 21.23 -18.04
C ARG A 219 9.86 21.13 -19.58
N GLY A 220 8.71 20.73 -20.09
CA GLY A 220 8.44 20.65 -21.53
C GLY A 220 9.03 19.41 -22.21
N GLU A 221 9.19 18.30 -21.47
CA GLU A 221 9.67 17.04 -22.01
C GLU A 221 8.68 16.45 -23.04
N LYS A 222 9.23 15.85 -24.11
CA LYS A 222 8.46 15.36 -25.25
C LYS A 222 7.98 13.93 -25.03
N ILE A 223 6.81 13.81 -24.42
CA ILE A 223 6.09 12.55 -24.24
C ILE A 223 4.59 12.79 -24.41
N SER A 224 3.83 11.80 -24.90
CA SER A 224 2.38 11.94 -25.01
C SER A 224 1.73 12.07 -23.62
N THR A 225 0.69 12.88 -23.52
CA THR A 225 -0.03 13.08 -22.24
C THR A 225 -0.58 11.76 -21.68
N GLU A 226 -0.96 10.85 -22.56
CA GLU A 226 -1.51 9.53 -22.19
C GLU A 226 -0.46 8.59 -21.60
N ASP A 227 0.78 8.67 -22.07
CA ASP A 227 1.88 7.82 -21.61
C ASP A 227 2.62 8.41 -20.42
N LEU A 228 2.58 9.73 -20.23
CA LEU A 228 3.36 10.44 -19.23
C LEU A 228 3.09 9.91 -17.81
N TYR A 229 1.82 9.64 -17.46
CA TYR A 229 1.47 9.10 -16.14
C TYR A 229 2.13 7.75 -15.88
N TYR A 230 2.06 6.83 -16.86
CA TYR A 230 2.63 5.48 -16.71
C TYR A 230 4.16 5.49 -16.72
N ALA A 231 4.76 6.33 -17.58
CA ALA A 231 6.20 6.52 -17.60
C ALA A 231 6.71 7.10 -16.27
N THR A 232 5.97 8.06 -15.69
CA THR A 232 6.31 8.65 -14.39
C THR A 232 6.12 7.66 -13.25
N MET A 233 5.10 6.81 -13.30
CA MET A 233 4.91 5.74 -12.31
C MET A 233 6.09 4.76 -12.32
N ASP A 234 6.50 4.29 -13.49
CA ASP A 234 7.67 3.43 -13.67
C ASP A 234 8.96 4.11 -13.19
N LEU A 235 9.13 5.40 -13.52
CA LEU A 235 10.26 6.20 -13.09
C LEU A 235 10.33 6.35 -11.58
N LYS A 236 9.21 6.67 -10.95
CA LYS A 236 9.08 6.78 -9.49
C LYS A 236 9.48 5.47 -8.79
N GLU A 237 8.95 4.34 -9.26
CA GLU A 237 9.19 3.04 -8.63
C GLU A 237 10.62 2.53 -8.80
N LYS A 238 11.23 2.77 -9.97
CA LYS A 238 12.58 2.27 -10.28
C LYS A 238 13.70 3.18 -9.79
N HIS A 239 13.48 4.47 -9.77
CA HIS A 239 14.55 5.46 -9.60
C HIS A 239 14.30 6.49 -8.48
N GLY A 240 13.12 6.51 -7.86
CA GLY A 240 12.81 7.40 -6.74
C GLY A 240 13.69 7.12 -5.51
N TYR A 241 14.18 8.19 -4.86
CA TYR A 241 15.02 8.09 -3.66
C TYR A 241 14.88 9.31 -2.75
N LEU A 242 15.25 9.16 -1.49
CA LEU A 242 15.40 10.28 -0.55
C LEU A 242 16.83 10.82 -0.58
N ALA A 243 16.97 12.13 -0.71
CA ALA A 243 18.24 12.82 -0.59
C ALA A 243 18.67 12.86 0.90
N LYS A 244 19.98 12.83 1.16
CA LYS A 244 20.52 13.05 2.51
C LYS A 244 20.36 14.52 2.93
N ASP A 245 20.69 15.43 2.02
CA ASP A 245 20.50 16.86 2.13
C ASP A 245 19.80 17.35 0.86
N LEU A 246 18.64 17.92 1.03
CA LEU A 246 17.78 18.34 -0.09
C LEU A 246 18.37 19.51 -0.86
N ILE A 247 18.96 20.48 -0.15
CA ILE A 247 19.53 21.69 -0.74
C ILE A 247 20.79 21.34 -1.55
N ASP A 248 21.67 20.54 -0.96
CA ASP A 248 22.88 20.06 -1.65
C ASP A 248 22.53 19.24 -2.89
N GLU A 249 21.54 18.32 -2.77
CA GLU A 249 21.11 17.49 -3.90
C GLU A 249 20.49 18.35 -5.02
N PHE A 250 19.64 19.33 -4.66
CA PHE A 250 19.00 20.21 -5.63
C PHE A 250 20.01 21.11 -6.35
N SER A 251 21.01 21.63 -5.64
CA SER A 251 22.05 22.50 -6.22
C SER A 251 22.83 21.83 -7.37
N LYS A 252 22.89 20.50 -7.39
CA LYS A 252 23.53 19.73 -8.48
C LYS A 252 22.82 19.86 -9.82
N PHE A 253 21.55 20.29 -9.79
CA PHE A 253 20.73 20.49 -10.97
C PHE A 253 20.64 21.94 -11.44
N ASP A 254 21.34 22.86 -10.74
CA ASP A 254 21.38 24.26 -11.10
C ASP A 254 21.98 24.46 -12.51
N LYS A 255 21.38 25.39 -13.25
CA LYS A 255 21.88 25.80 -14.56
C LYS A 255 23.23 26.51 -14.39
N LYS A 256 24.29 25.97 -14.96
CA LYS A 256 25.59 26.63 -15.01
C LYS A 256 25.67 27.53 -16.26
N LYS A 257 26.28 28.71 -16.15
CA LYS A 257 26.64 29.52 -17.29
C LYS A 257 27.95 28.99 -17.88
N ASN A 258 27.99 28.81 -19.21
CA ASN A 258 29.28 28.56 -19.90
C ASN A 258 30.12 29.82 -19.99
N GLU A 259 31.33 29.69 -20.50
CA GLU A 259 32.26 30.82 -20.70
C GLU A 259 31.70 31.96 -21.58
N GLY A 260 30.67 31.67 -22.39
CA GLY A 260 29.92 32.64 -23.20
C GLY A 260 28.65 33.16 -22.55
N GLY A 261 28.40 32.92 -21.25
CA GLY A 261 27.22 33.43 -20.53
C GLY A 261 25.90 32.71 -20.83
N LYS A 262 25.88 31.67 -21.68
CA LYS A 262 24.69 30.89 -22.02
C LYS A 262 24.41 29.86 -20.92
N LEU A 263 23.16 29.83 -20.47
CA LEU A 263 22.69 28.83 -19.50
C LEU A 263 22.74 27.42 -20.11
N ILE A 264 23.50 26.53 -19.52
CA ILE A 264 23.57 25.10 -19.89
C ILE A 264 22.79 24.30 -18.85
N GLN A 265 21.98 23.36 -19.31
CA GLN A 265 21.32 22.40 -18.44
C GLN A 265 22.36 21.54 -17.71
N SER A 266 22.13 21.25 -16.43
CA SER A 266 23.03 20.40 -15.65
C SER A 266 23.22 19.03 -16.32
N SER A 267 24.45 18.52 -16.33
CA SER A 267 24.79 17.16 -16.77
C SER A 267 24.23 16.05 -15.87
N LYS A 268 23.59 16.42 -14.75
CA LYS A 268 22.97 15.48 -13.80
C LYS A 268 21.60 14.97 -14.28
N PHE A 269 20.97 15.65 -15.24
CA PHE A 269 19.79 15.08 -15.88
C PHE A 269 20.18 13.83 -16.67
N LYS A 270 19.43 12.76 -16.48
CA LYS A 270 19.64 11.48 -17.16
C LYS A 270 18.52 11.26 -18.16
N LYS A 271 18.82 10.59 -19.26
CA LYS A 271 17.80 10.14 -20.19
C LYS A 271 17.05 8.93 -19.61
N PHE A 272 15.74 8.97 -19.68
CA PHE A 272 14.86 7.86 -19.43
C PHE A 272 14.09 7.54 -20.70
N GLU A 273 14.27 6.33 -21.18
CA GLU A 273 13.76 5.88 -22.47
C GLU A 273 12.83 4.68 -22.27
N GLY A 274 11.82 4.58 -23.10
CA GLY A 274 10.86 3.49 -23.03
C GLY A 274 9.87 3.51 -24.20
N ILE A 275 8.95 2.56 -24.12
CA ILE A 275 7.81 2.49 -25.05
C ILE A 275 6.57 2.89 -24.25
N GLY A 276 5.82 3.85 -24.77
CA GLY A 276 4.58 4.32 -24.16
C GLY A 276 3.59 3.18 -24.00
N LYS A 277 3.03 3.04 -22.80
CA LYS A 277 2.08 1.93 -22.52
C LYS A 277 0.78 2.09 -23.33
N ILE A 278 0.41 3.31 -23.67
CA ILE A 278 -0.83 3.61 -24.41
C ILE A 278 -0.56 3.77 -25.90
N SER A 279 0.35 4.68 -26.27
CA SER A 279 0.63 5.01 -27.67
C SER A 279 1.42 3.95 -28.41
N GLN A 280 2.08 3.02 -27.67
CA GLN A 280 3.04 2.04 -28.21
C GLN A 280 4.20 2.68 -29.01
N LYS A 281 4.46 3.98 -28.78
CA LYS A 281 5.53 4.73 -29.43
C LYS A 281 6.73 4.87 -28.51
N PRO A 282 7.96 4.88 -29.04
CA PRO A 282 9.14 5.16 -28.23
C PRO A 282 9.12 6.60 -27.73
N PHE A 283 9.58 6.81 -26.47
CA PHE A 283 9.79 8.12 -25.88
C PHE A 283 11.18 8.23 -25.27
N SER A 284 11.70 9.44 -25.17
CA SER A 284 12.94 9.75 -24.47
C SER A 284 12.77 11.10 -23.77
N ILE A 285 12.85 11.10 -22.43
CA ILE A 285 12.72 12.28 -21.58
C ILE A 285 13.94 12.45 -20.69
N ASN A 286 14.24 13.68 -20.30
CA ASN A 286 15.28 13.94 -19.32
C ASN A 286 14.66 13.93 -17.91
N VAL A 287 15.30 13.24 -16.98
CA VAL A 287 14.84 13.08 -15.60
C VAL A 287 15.90 13.58 -14.62
N GLY A 288 15.48 14.17 -13.52
CA GLY A 288 16.41 14.78 -12.57
C GLY A 288 15.81 14.96 -11.18
N TYR A 289 15.54 16.21 -10.79
CA TYR A 289 15.14 16.55 -9.42
C TYR A 289 13.79 15.96 -8.99
N GLU A 290 12.91 15.62 -9.92
CA GLU A 290 11.66 14.94 -9.61
C GLU A 290 11.86 13.60 -8.91
N LEU A 291 13.01 12.93 -9.12
CA LEU A 291 13.33 11.62 -8.54
C LEU A 291 13.46 11.66 -7.01
N PHE A 292 13.89 12.79 -6.45
CA PHE A 292 13.99 12.94 -4.99
C PHE A 292 12.95 13.91 -4.43
N LEU A 293 12.48 14.90 -5.19
CA LEU A 293 11.41 15.80 -4.73
C LEU A 293 10.06 15.08 -4.56
N GLY A 294 9.77 14.10 -5.41
CA GLY A 294 8.57 13.27 -5.24
C GLY A 294 8.53 12.60 -3.87
N PRO A 295 9.52 11.75 -3.54
CA PRO A 295 9.62 11.11 -2.23
C PRO A 295 9.80 12.07 -1.04
N GLU A 296 10.43 13.24 -1.22
CA GLU A 296 10.60 14.25 -0.16
C GLU A 296 9.26 14.75 0.40
N SER A 297 8.17 14.58 -0.32
CA SER A 297 6.82 14.90 0.16
C SER A 297 6.40 14.19 1.44
N PHE A 298 7.05 13.11 1.83
CA PHE A 298 6.85 12.48 3.13
C PHE A 298 7.40 13.32 4.30
N PHE A 299 8.42 14.14 4.03
CA PHE A 299 9.06 15.00 5.05
C PHE A 299 8.69 16.47 4.89
N SER A 300 8.38 16.89 3.67
CA SER A 300 7.96 18.26 3.31
C SER A 300 6.65 18.20 2.52
N PRO A 301 5.54 17.79 3.15
CA PRO A 301 4.28 17.52 2.46
C PRO A 301 3.66 18.74 1.78
N GLU A 302 3.99 19.95 2.23
CA GLU A 302 3.54 21.22 1.66
C GLU A 302 3.97 21.43 0.19
N ILE A 303 4.96 20.70 -0.29
CA ILE A 303 5.38 20.74 -1.70
C ILE A 303 4.32 20.12 -2.64
N ILE A 304 3.49 19.20 -2.13
CA ILE A 304 2.39 18.58 -2.86
C ILE A 304 1.03 19.17 -2.44
N ASP A 305 0.84 19.38 -1.14
CA ASP A 305 -0.43 19.84 -0.59
C ASP A 305 -0.20 20.95 0.43
N LYS A 306 -0.45 22.19 0.04
CA LYS A 306 -0.25 23.39 0.89
C LYS A 306 -1.06 23.38 2.19
N ASN A 307 -2.12 22.60 2.24
CA ASN A 307 -2.98 22.47 3.43
C ASN A 307 -2.47 21.43 4.42
N TRP A 308 -1.51 20.61 4.02
CA TRP A 308 -0.93 19.58 4.85
C TRP A 308 0.52 19.91 5.20
N LYS A 309 0.84 20.06 6.49
CA LYS A 309 2.17 20.47 6.94
C LYS A 309 2.90 19.42 7.81
N ALA A 310 2.15 18.46 8.36
CA ALA A 310 2.74 17.48 9.26
C ALA A 310 3.54 16.42 8.47
N SER A 311 4.83 16.32 8.75
CA SER A 311 5.71 15.34 8.15
C SER A 311 5.44 13.92 8.67
N LEU A 312 5.93 12.90 7.95
CA LEU A 312 5.72 11.50 8.32
C LEU A 312 6.30 11.18 9.71
N ASP A 313 7.52 11.64 10.00
CA ASP A 313 8.19 11.44 11.29
C ASP A 313 7.43 12.16 12.44
N GLU A 314 6.86 13.33 12.19
CA GLU A 314 6.02 14.02 13.14
C GLU A 314 4.73 13.25 13.44
N MET A 315 4.08 12.72 12.40
CA MET A 315 2.85 11.95 12.55
C MET A 315 3.08 10.64 13.31
N ILE A 316 4.20 9.96 13.05
CA ILE A 316 4.59 8.74 13.77
C ILE A 316 4.85 9.07 15.25
N ASP A 317 5.65 10.09 15.51
CA ASP A 317 5.95 10.53 16.89
C ASP A 317 4.70 10.90 17.66
N LEU A 318 3.81 11.68 17.05
CA LEU A 318 2.53 12.06 17.62
C LEU A 318 1.66 10.84 17.95
N THR A 319 1.59 9.88 17.02
CA THR A 319 0.87 8.62 17.22
C THR A 319 1.38 7.87 18.43
N ILE A 320 2.71 7.68 18.54
CA ILE A 320 3.33 6.97 19.66
C ILE A 320 3.09 7.72 20.98
N GLN A 321 3.19 9.05 20.98
CA GLN A 321 2.95 9.85 22.21
C GLN A 321 1.50 9.81 22.68
N GLN A 322 0.55 9.50 21.82
CA GLN A 322 -0.86 9.31 22.19
C GLN A 322 -1.14 7.88 22.72
N CYS A 323 -0.24 6.93 22.47
CA CYS A 323 -0.37 5.56 22.99
C CYS A 323 -0.04 5.47 24.49
N PRO A 324 -0.48 4.42 25.20
CA PRO A 324 -0.13 4.18 26.60
C PRO A 324 1.40 4.14 26.79
N ILE A 325 1.87 4.71 27.90
CA ILE A 325 3.30 4.92 28.15
C ILE A 325 4.12 3.64 28.12
N ASP A 326 3.54 2.53 28.58
CA ASP A 326 4.20 1.22 28.68
C ASP A 326 4.54 0.61 27.31
N TYR A 327 3.83 1.03 26.26
CA TYR A 327 4.07 0.56 24.89
C TYR A 327 5.02 1.44 24.09
N ARG A 328 5.18 2.72 24.45
CA ARG A 328 5.89 3.69 23.61
C ARG A 328 7.30 3.26 23.23
N ARG A 329 8.05 2.67 24.18
CA ARG A 329 9.41 2.20 23.93
C ARG A 329 9.44 1.08 22.87
N ARG A 330 8.52 0.11 22.96
CA ARG A 330 8.39 -0.97 21.97
C ARG A 330 7.93 -0.46 20.62
N LEU A 331 7.01 0.52 20.59
CA LEU A 331 6.53 1.15 19.36
C LEU A 331 7.64 1.90 18.59
N TYR A 332 8.57 2.57 19.31
CA TYR A 332 9.75 3.15 18.67
C TYR A 332 10.76 2.11 18.18
N ALA A 333 10.86 0.98 18.86
CA ALA A 333 11.79 -0.10 18.52
C ALA A 333 11.37 -0.90 17.30
N ASP A 334 10.11 -0.79 16.86
CA ASP A 334 9.60 -1.51 15.69
C ASP A 334 8.61 -0.66 14.86
N VAL A 335 9.17 0.15 13.97
CA VAL A 335 8.42 0.92 12.96
C VAL A 335 8.51 0.16 11.65
N VAL A 336 7.43 -0.50 11.26
CA VAL A 336 7.36 -1.40 10.10
C VAL A 336 6.80 -0.68 8.88
N PHE A 337 7.49 -0.79 7.76
CA PHE A 337 7.03 -0.30 6.47
C PHE A 337 6.21 -1.34 5.72
N SER A 338 5.08 -0.89 5.17
CA SER A 338 4.19 -1.64 4.28
C SER A 338 3.79 -0.79 3.07
N GLY A 339 3.55 -1.46 1.95
CA GLY A 339 3.10 -0.82 0.72
C GLY A 339 4.21 -0.30 -0.18
N GLY A 340 3.92 -0.22 -1.48
CA GLY A 340 4.90 0.11 -2.52
C GLY A 340 5.52 1.51 -2.39
N SER A 341 4.78 2.47 -1.82
CA SER A 341 5.27 3.84 -1.65
C SER A 341 6.26 4.01 -0.50
N THR A 342 6.47 2.99 0.32
CA THR A 342 7.54 2.96 1.33
C THR A 342 8.86 2.38 0.80
N SER A 343 8.88 1.89 -0.45
CA SER A 343 10.06 1.24 -1.05
C SER A 343 11.11 2.22 -1.62
N PHE A 344 10.95 3.52 -1.42
CA PHE A 344 11.94 4.49 -1.88
C PHE A 344 13.30 4.28 -1.21
N LYS A 345 14.35 4.31 -2.01
CA LYS A 345 15.72 4.17 -1.52
C LYS A 345 16.02 5.23 -0.45
N ASN A 346 16.58 4.83 0.69
CA ASN A 346 16.95 5.64 1.86
C ASN A 346 15.77 6.18 2.68
N LEU A 347 14.53 5.81 2.41
CA LEU A 347 13.38 6.27 3.22
C LEU A 347 13.49 5.78 4.66
N ASP A 348 13.86 4.51 4.86
CA ASP A 348 14.13 3.89 6.15
C ASP A 348 15.14 4.68 6.98
N LYS A 349 16.31 4.92 6.40
CA LYS A 349 17.40 5.63 7.07
C LYS A 349 17.04 7.07 7.41
N ARG A 350 16.37 7.76 6.48
CA ARG A 350 15.95 9.14 6.70
C ARG A 350 14.92 9.23 7.82
N LEU A 351 13.93 8.32 7.82
CA LEU A 351 12.89 8.27 8.86
C LEU A 351 13.51 7.91 10.22
N GLU A 352 14.37 6.90 10.28
CA GLU A 352 15.03 6.48 11.52
C GLU A 352 15.82 7.63 12.15
N LEU A 353 16.60 8.36 11.34
CA LEU A 353 17.37 9.52 11.80
C LEU A 353 16.50 10.68 12.27
N SER A 354 15.46 11.06 11.51
CA SER A 354 14.60 12.18 11.88
C SER A 354 13.76 11.88 13.12
N LEU A 355 13.23 10.67 13.22
CA LEU A 355 12.45 10.22 14.37
C LEU A 355 13.33 10.08 15.63
N GLN A 356 14.56 9.54 15.51
CA GLN A 356 15.52 9.48 16.61
C GLN A 356 15.87 10.88 17.12
N ALA A 357 16.09 11.85 16.23
CA ALA A 357 16.38 13.23 16.62
C ALA A 357 15.25 13.87 17.44
N ARG A 358 13.97 13.62 17.05
CA ARG A 358 12.79 14.09 17.83
C ARG A 358 12.73 13.47 19.21
N VAL A 359 13.00 12.18 19.32
CA VAL A 359 13.04 11.44 20.59
C VAL A 359 14.14 11.99 21.49
N ASP A 360 15.35 12.16 20.96
CA ASP A 360 16.50 12.64 21.71
C ASP A 360 16.29 14.07 22.21
N GLU A 361 15.74 14.95 21.38
CA GLU A 361 15.40 16.31 21.76
C GLU A 361 14.40 16.35 22.93
N ARG A 362 13.37 15.49 22.88
CA ARG A 362 12.40 15.37 23.95
C ARG A 362 13.03 14.86 25.24
N LEU A 363 13.89 13.85 25.16
CA LEU A 363 14.52 13.23 26.33
C LEU A 363 15.56 14.15 26.99
N LYS A 364 16.22 15.05 26.25
CA LYS A 364 17.12 16.07 26.82
C LYS A 364 16.49 16.88 27.96
N LYS A 365 15.17 17.15 27.87
CA LYS A 365 14.43 17.89 28.88
C LYS A 365 14.28 17.14 30.21
N TYR A 366 14.45 15.82 30.21
CA TYR A 366 14.27 14.96 31.38
C TYR A 366 15.57 14.35 31.90
N THR A 367 16.72 14.75 31.33
CA THR A 367 18.04 14.27 31.78
C THR A 367 18.37 14.92 33.13
N LYS A 368 18.31 14.15 34.21
CA LYS A 368 18.86 14.48 35.55
C LYS A 368 20.08 13.62 35.78
N ASP A 369 21.13 14.21 36.34
CA ASP A 369 22.35 13.54 36.83
C ASP A 369 23.15 12.75 35.78
N GLY A 370 23.18 13.21 34.52
CA GLY A 370 24.06 12.63 33.49
C GLY A 370 23.66 11.24 32.96
N LYS A 371 22.57 10.63 33.48
CA LYS A 371 22.01 9.38 32.96
C LYS A 371 20.90 9.72 31.96
N GLN A 372 21.24 9.64 30.69
CA GLN A 372 20.27 9.79 29.61
C GLN A 372 19.50 8.47 29.44
N SER A 373 18.18 8.54 29.59
CA SER A 373 17.32 7.43 29.15
C SER A 373 17.38 7.37 27.65
N THR A 374 17.87 6.28 27.11
CA THR A 374 17.95 6.08 25.65
C THR A 374 16.75 5.27 25.17
N ILE A 375 15.98 5.85 24.26
CA ILE A 375 14.98 5.11 23.47
C ILE A 375 15.55 4.99 22.07
N LYS A 376 15.75 3.76 21.62
CA LYS A 376 16.27 3.50 20.29
C LYS A 376 15.11 3.39 19.32
N VAL A 377 15.18 4.14 18.23
CA VAL A 377 14.26 4.04 17.11
C VAL A 377 14.81 3.02 16.12
N LYS A 378 13.92 2.15 15.63
CA LYS A 378 14.26 1.20 14.57
C LYS A 378 13.18 1.20 13.51
N VAL A 379 13.58 1.45 12.26
CA VAL A 379 12.71 1.32 11.09
C VAL A 379 13.01 0.01 10.38
N THR A 380 11.98 -0.77 10.19
CA THR A 380 12.06 -2.14 9.69
C THR A 380 11.54 -2.23 8.26
N ASN A 381 12.42 -2.62 7.34
CA ASN A 381 12.08 -2.94 5.96
C ASN A 381 11.92 -4.45 5.77
N SER A 382 10.85 -4.86 5.12
CA SER A 382 10.66 -6.23 4.66
C SER A 382 11.11 -6.39 3.21
N MET A 383 11.73 -7.53 2.87
CA MET A 383 12.00 -7.86 1.46
C MET A 383 10.71 -8.00 0.65
N ALA A 384 9.60 -8.35 1.31
CA ALA A 384 8.27 -8.48 0.75
C ALA A 384 7.42 -7.20 0.86
N GLN A 385 8.02 -6.02 1.05
CA GLN A 385 7.34 -4.76 1.41
C GLN A 385 6.12 -4.42 0.54
N LYS A 386 6.16 -4.70 -0.75
CA LYS A 386 5.05 -4.46 -1.69
C LYS A 386 3.85 -5.39 -1.46
N HIS A 387 4.06 -6.56 -0.88
CA HIS A 387 3.03 -7.58 -0.62
C HIS A 387 3.10 -8.18 0.79
N VAL A 388 3.73 -7.46 1.73
CA VAL A 388 3.90 -7.92 3.11
C VAL A 388 2.58 -8.18 3.84
N VAL A 389 1.53 -7.43 3.51
CA VAL A 389 0.16 -7.64 4.00
C VAL A 389 -0.36 -9.00 3.53
N TRP A 390 -0.23 -9.30 2.24
CA TRP A 390 -0.64 -10.57 1.67
C TRP A 390 0.14 -11.74 2.30
N LEU A 391 1.46 -11.58 2.46
CA LEU A 391 2.32 -12.58 3.11
C LEU A 391 1.90 -12.83 4.56
N GLY A 392 1.53 -11.78 5.30
CA GLY A 392 0.99 -11.90 6.66
C GLY A 392 -0.32 -12.69 6.69
N GLY A 393 -1.23 -12.41 5.77
CA GLY A 393 -2.46 -13.18 5.59
C GLY A 393 -2.20 -14.63 5.22
N SER A 394 -1.27 -14.87 4.29
CA SER A 394 -0.81 -16.22 3.89
C SER A 394 -0.23 -17.00 5.08
N SER A 395 0.63 -16.36 5.86
CA SER A 395 1.24 -16.97 7.04
C SER A 395 0.22 -17.23 8.15
N PHE A 396 -0.70 -16.29 8.39
CA PHE A 396 -1.77 -16.41 9.38
C PHE A 396 -2.70 -17.59 9.07
N SER A 397 -3.15 -17.69 7.83
CA SER A 397 -4.11 -18.70 7.40
C SER A 397 -3.52 -20.09 7.18
N SER A 398 -2.19 -20.21 7.28
CA SER A 398 -1.49 -21.51 7.27
C SER A 398 -1.33 -22.14 8.66
N ASN A 399 -1.69 -21.42 9.73
CA ASN A 399 -1.58 -21.94 11.10
C ASN A 399 -2.79 -22.80 11.47
N ASP A 400 -2.58 -23.81 12.30
CA ASP A 400 -3.61 -24.73 12.76
C ASP A 400 -4.79 -24.05 13.47
N GLY A 401 -4.53 -22.92 14.15
CA GLY A 401 -5.55 -22.10 14.84
C GLY A 401 -6.47 -21.30 13.91
N PHE A 402 -6.13 -21.15 12.64
CA PHE A 402 -6.88 -20.31 11.72
C PHE A 402 -8.37 -20.68 11.62
N ARG A 403 -8.68 -21.97 11.61
CA ARG A 403 -10.06 -22.46 11.48
C ARG A 403 -10.99 -22.00 12.58
N SER A 404 -10.49 -21.84 13.79
CA SER A 404 -11.29 -21.35 14.91
C SER A 404 -11.59 -19.86 14.86
N MET A 405 -10.94 -19.14 13.92
CA MET A 405 -11.07 -17.68 13.75
C MET A 405 -11.92 -17.30 12.53
N VAL A 406 -12.26 -18.28 11.70
CA VAL A 406 -13.07 -18.07 10.47
C VAL A 406 -14.54 -17.99 10.82
N HIS A 407 -15.25 -17.01 10.29
CA HIS A 407 -16.71 -17.01 10.27
C HIS A 407 -17.17 -18.08 9.31
N THR A 408 -17.89 -19.09 9.82
CA THR A 408 -18.36 -20.20 9.00
C THR A 408 -19.71 -19.88 8.32
N ARG A 409 -20.04 -20.67 7.30
CA ARG A 409 -21.34 -20.58 6.64
C ARG A 409 -22.49 -20.82 7.60
N GLU A 410 -22.32 -21.76 8.54
CA GLU A 410 -23.33 -22.04 9.56
C GLU A 410 -23.58 -20.81 10.43
N GLU A 411 -22.50 -20.14 10.89
CA GLU A 411 -22.61 -18.90 11.64
C GLU A 411 -23.30 -17.79 10.82
N TYR A 412 -22.95 -17.66 9.53
CA TYR A 412 -23.59 -16.71 8.64
C TYR A 412 -25.10 -17.00 8.45
N ASN A 413 -25.48 -18.26 8.30
CA ASN A 413 -26.89 -18.67 8.18
C ASN A 413 -27.69 -18.36 9.44
N GLU A 414 -27.09 -18.38 10.62
CA GLU A 414 -27.75 -18.07 11.90
C GLU A 414 -27.81 -16.54 12.16
N LYS A 415 -26.75 -15.82 11.89
CA LYS A 415 -26.57 -14.41 12.29
C LYS A 415 -26.67 -13.40 11.15
N GLY A 416 -26.67 -13.88 9.90
CA GLY A 416 -26.57 -13.03 8.72
C GLY A 416 -25.21 -12.34 8.62
N PRO A 417 -25.08 -11.30 7.78
CA PRO A 417 -23.83 -10.58 7.55
C PRO A 417 -23.28 -9.89 8.81
N PHE A 418 -24.11 -9.70 9.82
CA PHE A 418 -23.75 -9.11 11.10
C PHE A 418 -22.65 -9.91 11.83
N CYS A 419 -22.45 -11.19 11.54
CA CYS A 419 -21.37 -11.99 12.12
C CYS A 419 -19.98 -11.40 11.83
N CYS A 420 -19.81 -10.76 10.67
CA CYS A 420 -18.55 -10.12 10.26
C CYS A 420 -18.42 -8.65 10.67
N ARG A 421 -19.47 -8.05 11.29
CA ARG A 421 -19.49 -6.61 11.59
C ARG A 421 -18.36 -6.14 12.49
N PHE A 422 -17.96 -6.94 13.47
CA PHE A 422 -16.93 -6.61 14.44
C PHE A 422 -15.63 -7.34 14.14
N ASN A 423 -14.52 -6.59 14.14
CA ASN A 423 -13.20 -7.19 14.03
C ASN A 423 -12.53 -7.21 15.42
N PRO A 424 -12.18 -8.41 15.95
CA PRO A 424 -11.70 -8.56 17.32
C PRO A 424 -10.33 -7.90 17.59
N VAL A 425 -9.60 -7.50 16.56
CA VAL A 425 -8.27 -6.85 16.73
C VAL A 425 -8.37 -5.36 17.09
N PHE A 426 -9.56 -4.77 17.05
CA PHE A 426 -9.75 -3.42 17.56
C PHE A 426 -10.02 -3.46 19.06
N SER A 427 -9.14 -2.84 19.85
CA SER A 427 -9.41 -2.58 21.27
C SER A 427 -10.51 -1.52 21.38
N PHE A 428 -11.53 -1.81 22.12
CA PHE A 428 -12.61 -0.88 22.49
C PHE A 428 -12.14 0.14 23.51
#